data_2006ce2a740f8f0bd426ce304a7509ea
#
_entry.id   2006ce2a740f8f0bd426ce304a7509ea
#
_cell.length_a   1.000
_cell.length_b   1.000
_cell.length_c   1.000
_cell.angle_alpha   90.00
_cell.angle_beta   90.00
_cell.angle_gamma   90.00
#
_symmetry.space_group_name_H-M   'P 1'
#
loop_
_entity.id
_entity.type
_entity.pdbx_description
1 polymer ?
#
loop_
_entity_poly.entity_id
_entity_poly.type
_entity_poly.pdbx_seq_one_letter_code
_entity_poly.pdbx_strand_id
1 'polypeptide(L)'
;MQIVNTTVPITSADNDRYIQQLVSTYPFCSTEVIATTVYGRPLRTLEFGKGPRKILLSASHHANEWITSLVLLKYAEEFCARAAEDPSLLEQVTVCMVPMVNPDGVDLVTGAIGPGDMAYEAARQLSENYPQIPFPDGWKADLQGVDLNLQYPAGWLQAREIKFSQGFTRPGPRDYVGRAPLTQVEAQAMEELTDGFDPQVVVAFHSQGEVIYWQFRDIEVPGARALGEAMAQASGYLLSETPYNSSFAGYKDWFIQEFRRPGYTVEVGKGQNPLPIEQFPEIYRACAPLLDTVIFGIDPVPFDG
;
A
#
# COMPACT_ATOMS: atom_id res chain seq x y z
N MET A 1 -24.21 -9.12 -3.95
CA MET A 1 -23.86 -8.52 -5.27
C MET A 1 -22.35 -8.41 -5.34
N GLN A 2 -21.68 -8.86 -6.40
CA GLN A 2 -20.23 -8.71 -6.52
C GLN A 2 -19.92 -7.34 -7.10
N ILE A 3 -19.16 -6.51 -6.36
CA ILE A 3 -18.72 -5.17 -6.79
C ILE A 3 -17.32 -5.25 -7.40
N VAL A 4 -16.38 -5.91 -6.72
CA VAL A 4 -14.98 -5.99 -7.12
C VAL A 4 -14.75 -7.16 -8.06
N ASN A 5 -14.31 -6.88 -9.30
CA ASN A 5 -13.89 -7.92 -10.23
C ASN A 5 -12.42 -8.27 -9.98
N THR A 6 -12.17 -9.49 -9.58
CA THR A 6 -10.84 -10.02 -9.24
C THR A 6 -10.25 -10.95 -10.31
N THR A 7 -10.78 -10.91 -11.53
CA THR A 7 -10.36 -11.79 -12.62
C THR A 7 -9.52 -11.09 -13.70
N VAL A 8 -9.34 -9.79 -13.56
CA VAL A 8 -8.55 -8.95 -14.46
C VAL A 8 -7.70 -7.94 -13.68
N PRO A 9 -6.59 -7.44 -14.25
CA PRO A 9 -5.84 -6.34 -13.66
C PRO A 9 -6.73 -5.13 -13.37
N ILE A 10 -6.43 -4.40 -12.30
CA ILE A 10 -7.18 -3.21 -11.88
C ILE A 10 -6.52 -1.95 -12.43
N THR A 11 -7.31 -1.02 -12.95
CA THR A 11 -6.90 0.34 -13.32
C THR A 11 -7.28 1.35 -12.23
N SER A 12 -6.77 2.59 -12.33
CA SER A 12 -7.19 3.69 -11.44
C SER A 12 -8.68 4.00 -11.58
N ALA A 13 -9.22 3.92 -12.79
CA ALA A 13 -10.65 4.10 -13.04
C ALA A 13 -11.51 2.99 -12.40
N ASP A 14 -11.01 1.75 -12.39
CA ASP A 14 -11.67 0.65 -11.69
C ASP A 14 -11.65 0.85 -10.18
N ASN A 15 -10.50 1.27 -9.62
CA ASN A 15 -10.38 1.60 -8.21
C ASN A 15 -11.43 2.64 -7.79
N ASP A 16 -11.51 3.75 -8.50
CA ASP A 16 -12.50 4.80 -8.25
C ASP A 16 -13.93 4.28 -8.34
N ARG A 17 -14.23 3.52 -9.36
CA ARG A 17 -15.56 2.93 -9.58
C ARG A 17 -15.94 2.00 -8.42
N TYR A 18 -15.04 1.11 -7.98
CA TYR A 18 -15.31 0.17 -6.89
C TYR A 18 -15.53 0.91 -5.56
N ILE A 19 -14.71 1.91 -5.25
CA ILE A 19 -14.90 2.74 -4.05
C ILE A 19 -16.27 3.44 -4.07
N GLN A 20 -16.63 4.07 -5.18
CA GLN A 20 -17.93 4.75 -5.32
C GLN A 20 -19.11 3.78 -5.22
N GLN A 21 -18.98 2.56 -5.76
CA GLN A 21 -20.01 1.52 -5.64
C GLN A 21 -20.15 1.02 -4.19
N LEU A 22 -19.04 0.85 -3.45
CA LEU A 22 -19.06 0.48 -2.04
C LEU A 22 -19.76 1.55 -1.21
N VAL A 23 -19.39 2.82 -1.39
CA VAL A 23 -20.03 3.96 -0.68
C VAL A 23 -21.50 4.10 -1.03
N SER A 24 -21.89 3.87 -2.28
CA SER A 24 -23.33 3.92 -2.66
C SER A 24 -24.13 2.74 -2.14
N THR A 25 -23.50 1.59 -1.94
CA THR A 25 -24.17 0.36 -1.46
C THR A 25 -24.27 0.34 0.06
N TYR A 26 -23.24 0.83 0.75
CA TYR A 26 -23.12 0.78 2.20
C TYR A 26 -23.06 2.21 2.79
N PRO A 27 -24.17 2.74 3.34
CA PRO A 27 -24.25 4.14 3.82
C PRO A 27 -23.31 4.48 4.98
N PHE A 28 -22.70 3.51 5.60
CA PHE A 28 -21.68 3.68 6.65
C PHE A 28 -20.26 3.82 6.09
N CYS A 29 -20.10 3.71 4.77
CA CYS A 29 -18.82 3.98 4.10
C CYS A 29 -18.75 5.43 3.63
N SER A 30 -17.55 6.01 3.69
CA SER A 30 -17.23 7.32 3.12
C SER A 30 -15.97 7.26 2.26
N THR A 31 -15.77 8.26 1.43
CA THR A 31 -14.60 8.42 0.57
C THR A 31 -14.22 9.87 0.43
N GLU A 32 -12.93 10.17 0.43
CA GLU A 32 -12.38 11.49 0.16
C GLU A 32 -11.30 11.41 -0.92
N VAL A 33 -11.07 12.50 -1.63
CA VAL A 33 -9.93 12.71 -2.48
C VAL A 33 -8.87 13.44 -1.66
N ILE A 34 -7.82 12.73 -1.25
CA ILE A 34 -6.75 13.29 -0.41
C ILE A 34 -5.67 14.01 -1.23
N ALA A 35 -5.56 13.69 -2.51
CA ALA A 35 -4.68 14.36 -3.46
C ALA A 35 -5.10 14.07 -4.90
N THR A 36 -4.51 14.83 -5.83
CA THR A 36 -4.57 14.56 -7.27
C THR A 36 -3.15 14.47 -7.80
N THR A 37 -2.85 13.40 -8.52
CA THR A 37 -1.52 13.18 -9.11
C THR A 37 -1.17 14.21 -10.18
N VAL A 38 0.09 14.22 -10.60
CA VAL A 38 0.58 15.10 -11.68
C VAL A 38 -0.18 14.90 -13.00
N TYR A 39 -0.69 13.71 -13.25
CA TYR A 39 -1.48 13.39 -14.44
C TYR A 39 -3.00 13.41 -14.19
N GLY A 40 -3.44 13.99 -13.07
CA GLY A 40 -4.85 14.30 -12.82
C GLY A 40 -5.67 13.15 -12.23
N ARG A 41 -5.05 12.08 -11.73
CA ARG A 41 -5.75 10.97 -11.08
C ARG A 41 -5.93 11.22 -9.60
N PRO A 42 -7.14 10.97 -9.04
CA PRO A 42 -7.36 11.17 -7.61
C PRO A 42 -6.72 10.03 -6.79
N LEU A 43 -6.11 10.39 -5.66
CA LEU A 43 -5.87 9.47 -4.55
C LEU A 43 -7.10 9.46 -3.68
N ARG A 44 -7.72 8.30 -3.51
CA ARG A 44 -8.95 8.16 -2.74
C ARG A 44 -8.77 7.30 -1.50
N THR A 45 -9.44 7.75 -0.43
CA THR A 45 -9.70 6.90 0.73
C THR A 45 -10.99 6.11 0.56
N LEU A 46 -11.10 5.03 1.31
CA LEU A 46 -12.35 4.36 1.66
C LEU A 46 -12.34 4.17 3.18
N GLU A 47 -13.31 4.77 3.86
CA GLU A 47 -13.40 4.70 5.32
C GLU A 47 -14.72 4.08 5.75
N PHE A 48 -14.67 3.27 6.81
CA PHE A 48 -15.83 2.65 7.45
C PHE A 48 -15.56 2.36 8.94
N GLY A 49 -16.66 2.30 9.71
CA GLY A 49 -16.62 2.14 11.16
C GLY A 49 -16.47 3.46 11.92
N LYS A 50 -16.63 3.38 13.25
CA LYS A 50 -16.56 4.53 14.17
C LYS A 50 -16.03 4.12 15.55
N GLY A 51 -15.43 2.94 15.61
CA GLY A 51 -14.85 2.41 16.84
C GLY A 51 -13.52 3.09 17.20
N PRO A 52 -13.05 2.90 18.43
CA PRO A 52 -11.85 3.56 18.93
C PRO A 52 -10.55 3.03 18.32
N ARG A 53 -10.56 1.80 17.79
CA ARG A 53 -9.39 1.20 17.15
C ARG A 53 -9.27 1.71 15.71
N LYS A 54 -8.27 2.56 15.45
CA LYS A 54 -8.02 3.16 14.15
C LYS A 54 -6.93 2.41 13.38
N ILE A 55 -7.26 1.92 12.19
CA ILE A 55 -6.38 1.14 11.34
C ILE A 55 -6.27 1.83 9.96
N LEU A 56 -5.06 2.06 9.49
CA LEU A 56 -4.84 2.58 8.14
C LEU A 56 -4.16 1.51 7.28
N LEU A 57 -4.79 1.19 6.15
CA LEU A 57 -4.33 0.19 5.19
C LEU A 57 -4.02 0.86 3.86
N SER A 58 -2.89 0.53 3.25
CA SER A 58 -2.52 1.06 1.94
C SER A 58 -2.02 -0.04 1.02
N ALA A 59 -2.17 0.18 -0.29
CA ALA A 59 -1.69 -0.75 -1.31
C ALA A 59 -1.18 0.00 -2.54
N SER A 60 -0.48 -0.70 -3.40
CA SER A 60 0.07 -0.20 -4.66
C SER A 60 0.83 1.12 -4.53
N HIS A 61 1.74 1.22 -3.54
CA HIS A 61 2.80 2.23 -3.57
C HIS A 61 3.69 2.02 -4.81
N HIS A 62 3.90 0.77 -5.18
CA HIS A 62 4.58 0.41 -6.42
C HIS A 62 3.58 0.05 -7.52
N ALA A 63 3.82 0.59 -8.71
CA ALA A 63 2.93 0.48 -9.85
C ALA A 63 2.64 -0.97 -10.30
N ASN A 64 3.68 -1.79 -10.37
CA ASN A 64 3.57 -3.19 -10.80
C ASN A 64 3.12 -4.17 -9.70
N GLU A 65 2.70 -3.62 -8.56
CA GLU A 65 2.12 -4.38 -7.45
C GLU A 65 0.59 -4.16 -7.34
N TRP A 66 -0.06 -3.86 -8.47
CA TRP A 66 -1.49 -3.52 -8.58
C TRP A 66 -2.43 -4.58 -7.99
N ILE A 67 -2.02 -5.84 -7.92
CA ILE A 67 -2.81 -6.93 -7.33
C ILE A 67 -3.16 -6.67 -5.86
N THR A 68 -2.35 -5.89 -5.15
CA THR A 68 -2.56 -5.51 -3.75
C THR A 68 -3.77 -4.59 -3.56
N SER A 69 -4.07 -3.73 -4.56
CA SER A 69 -5.30 -2.93 -4.57
C SER A 69 -6.55 -3.80 -4.57
N LEU A 70 -6.55 -4.89 -5.35
CA LEU A 70 -7.65 -5.84 -5.38
C LEU A 70 -7.84 -6.55 -4.04
N VAL A 71 -6.74 -6.84 -3.31
CA VAL A 71 -6.82 -7.44 -1.97
C VAL A 71 -7.59 -6.54 -1.02
N LEU A 72 -7.24 -5.25 -0.93
CA LEU A 72 -7.92 -4.31 -0.04
C LEU A 72 -9.38 -4.06 -0.45
N LEU A 73 -9.64 -3.86 -1.73
CA LEU A 73 -11.00 -3.60 -2.22
C LEU A 73 -11.92 -4.82 -2.03
N LYS A 74 -11.42 -6.02 -2.30
CA LYS A 74 -12.19 -7.25 -2.09
C LYS A 74 -12.48 -7.48 -0.61
N TYR A 75 -11.50 -7.21 0.25
CA TYR A 75 -11.70 -7.29 1.69
C TYR A 75 -12.73 -6.25 2.18
N ALA A 76 -12.66 -5.00 1.69
CA ALA A 76 -13.65 -3.98 2.01
C ALA A 76 -15.06 -4.40 1.60
N GLU A 77 -15.24 -4.98 0.41
CA GLU A 77 -16.53 -5.52 -0.05
C GLU A 77 -17.07 -6.57 0.93
N GLU A 78 -16.24 -7.52 1.34
CA GLU A 78 -16.65 -8.60 2.25
C GLU A 78 -16.88 -8.12 3.68
N PHE A 79 -16.02 -7.22 4.17
CA PHE A 79 -16.20 -6.60 5.48
C PHE A 79 -17.51 -5.81 5.54
N CYS A 80 -17.78 -4.97 4.55
CA CYS A 80 -19.02 -4.18 4.50
C CYS A 80 -20.26 -5.04 4.42
N ALA A 81 -20.21 -6.17 3.70
CA ALA A 81 -21.31 -7.13 3.68
C ALA A 81 -21.56 -7.74 5.06
N ARG A 82 -20.50 -8.16 5.78
CA ARG A 82 -20.59 -8.66 7.17
C ARG A 82 -21.12 -7.59 8.12
N ALA A 83 -20.63 -6.35 8.00
CA ALA A 83 -21.04 -5.23 8.85
C ALA A 83 -22.49 -4.78 8.61
N ALA A 84 -23.05 -5.00 7.40
CA ALA A 84 -24.45 -4.77 7.12
C ALA A 84 -25.36 -5.78 7.84
N GLU A 85 -24.88 -7.01 8.06
CA GLU A 85 -25.56 -8.05 8.83
C GLU A 85 -25.34 -7.91 10.34
N ASP A 86 -24.12 -7.48 10.74
CA ASP A 86 -23.74 -7.25 12.14
C ASP A 86 -23.10 -5.86 12.30
N PRO A 87 -23.90 -4.81 12.55
CA PRO A 87 -23.40 -3.44 12.73
C PRO A 87 -22.47 -3.25 13.95
N SER A 88 -22.43 -4.22 14.89
CA SER A 88 -21.51 -4.13 16.03
C SER A 88 -20.03 -4.15 15.63
N LEU A 89 -19.73 -4.68 14.45
CA LEU A 89 -18.37 -4.65 13.88
C LEU A 89 -17.88 -3.20 13.64
N LEU A 90 -18.78 -2.30 13.27
CA LEU A 90 -18.46 -0.88 13.03
C LEU A 90 -18.19 -0.09 14.31
N GLU A 91 -18.66 -0.57 15.46
CA GLU A 91 -18.44 0.07 16.77
C GLU A 91 -17.08 -0.27 17.37
N GLN A 92 -16.41 -1.31 16.85
CA GLN A 92 -15.13 -1.78 17.37
C GLN A 92 -13.95 -1.08 16.74
N VAL A 93 -14.06 -0.68 15.47
CA VAL A 93 -12.95 -0.25 14.63
C VAL A 93 -13.35 0.90 13.71
N THR A 94 -12.39 1.78 13.42
CA THR A 94 -12.42 2.71 12.29
C THR A 94 -11.29 2.33 11.33
N VAL A 95 -11.65 1.93 10.12
CA VAL A 95 -10.69 1.54 9.08
C VAL A 95 -10.67 2.59 8.00
N CYS A 96 -9.49 3.14 7.73
CA CYS A 96 -9.23 3.96 6.55
C CYS A 96 -8.33 3.17 5.60
N MET A 97 -8.72 3.09 4.34
CA MET A 97 -7.94 2.45 3.28
C MET A 97 -7.57 3.45 2.19
N VAL A 98 -6.34 3.35 1.69
CA VAL A 98 -5.91 3.94 0.41
C VAL A 98 -5.55 2.77 -0.50
N PRO A 99 -6.53 2.21 -1.25
CA PRO A 99 -6.30 0.98 -2.00
C PRO A 99 -5.30 1.12 -3.15
N MET A 100 -5.06 2.34 -3.61
CA MET A 100 -4.13 2.59 -4.71
C MET A 100 -3.38 3.92 -4.48
N VAL A 101 -2.14 3.84 -3.99
CA VAL A 101 -1.31 5.02 -3.70
C VAL A 101 -0.68 5.58 -4.98
N ASN A 102 -0.40 4.75 -5.98
CA ASN A 102 0.26 5.13 -7.24
C ASN A 102 -0.64 4.88 -8.47
N PRO A 103 -1.74 5.64 -8.63
CA PRO A 103 -2.69 5.38 -9.70
C PRO A 103 -2.12 5.63 -11.09
N ASP A 104 -1.23 6.62 -11.26
CA ASP A 104 -0.57 6.91 -12.55
C ASP A 104 0.31 5.74 -12.99
N GLY A 105 1.15 5.24 -12.08
CA GLY A 105 2.03 4.12 -12.37
C GLY A 105 1.28 2.81 -12.61
N VAL A 106 0.22 2.55 -11.84
CA VAL A 106 -0.65 1.38 -12.05
C VAL A 106 -1.26 1.39 -13.44
N ASP A 107 -1.78 2.54 -13.89
CA ASP A 107 -2.35 2.68 -15.24
C ASP A 107 -1.33 2.46 -16.35
N LEU A 108 -0.06 2.83 -16.13
CA LEU A 108 1.02 2.51 -17.07
C LEU A 108 1.24 1.00 -17.19
N VAL A 109 1.38 0.32 -16.04
CA VAL A 109 1.70 -1.12 -16.01
C VAL A 109 0.54 -1.97 -16.50
N THR A 110 -0.69 -1.56 -16.20
CA THR A 110 -1.90 -2.29 -16.62
C THR A 110 -2.36 -1.96 -18.05
N GLY A 111 -1.70 -1.01 -18.72
CA GLY A 111 -1.98 -0.63 -20.09
C GLY A 111 -3.18 0.31 -20.25
N ALA A 112 -3.69 0.90 -19.17
CA ALA A 112 -4.68 1.97 -19.24
C ALA A 112 -4.08 3.28 -19.81
N ILE A 113 -2.77 3.45 -19.69
CA ILE A 113 -1.96 4.43 -20.41
C ILE A 113 -1.10 3.66 -21.41
N GLY A 114 -1.09 4.09 -22.66
CA GLY A 114 -0.40 3.39 -23.74
C GLY A 114 0.34 4.31 -24.72
N PRO A 115 0.96 3.72 -25.75
CA PRO A 115 1.69 4.47 -26.77
C PRO A 115 0.85 5.61 -27.38
N GLY A 116 1.44 6.82 -27.42
CA GLY A 116 0.78 8.04 -27.87
C GLY A 116 0.25 8.92 -26.73
N ASP A 117 0.10 8.42 -25.51
CA ASP A 117 -0.18 9.23 -24.34
C ASP A 117 1.08 9.97 -23.87
N MET A 118 0.95 11.25 -23.53
CA MET A 118 2.10 12.03 -23.02
C MET A 118 2.74 11.38 -21.79
N ALA A 119 1.94 10.83 -20.89
CA ALA A 119 2.40 10.15 -19.69
C ALA A 119 3.21 8.89 -20.01
N TYR A 120 2.72 8.08 -20.96
CA TYR A 120 3.44 6.89 -21.46
C TYR A 120 4.79 7.26 -22.06
N GLU A 121 4.82 8.27 -22.96
CA GLU A 121 6.06 8.67 -23.63
C GLU A 121 7.07 9.27 -22.65
N ALA A 122 6.62 10.02 -21.64
CA ALA A 122 7.47 10.53 -20.58
C ALA A 122 8.10 9.38 -19.76
N ALA A 123 7.30 8.40 -19.34
CA ALA A 123 7.80 7.23 -18.61
C ALA A 123 8.77 6.40 -19.48
N ARG A 124 8.44 6.22 -20.77
CA ARG A 124 9.31 5.52 -21.71
C ARG A 124 10.69 6.18 -21.86
N GLN A 125 10.74 7.51 -21.91
CA GLN A 125 12.02 8.25 -21.94
C GLN A 125 12.81 8.05 -20.65
N LEU A 126 12.16 8.07 -19.48
CA LEU A 126 12.83 7.81 -18.22
C LEU A 126 13.35 6.37 -18.12
N SER A 127 12.66 5.39 -18.73
CA SER A 127 13.10 3.99 -18.75
C SER A 127 14.41 3.78 -19.51
N GLU A 128 14.75 4.66 -20.45
CA GLU A 128 16.02 4.62 -21.20
C GLU A 128 17.25 4.80 -20.31
N ASN A 129 17.08 5.38 -19.11
CA ASN A 129 18.14 5.45 -18.10
C ASN A 129 18.52 4.07 -17.53
N TYR A 130 17.63 3.08 -17.64
CA TYR A 130 17.76 1.73 -17.07
C TYR A 130 17.27 0.65 -18.04
N PRO A 131 17.94 0.47 -19.19
CA PRO A 131 17.45 -0.38 -20.27
C PRO A 131 17.38 -1.88 -19.92
N GLN A 132 17.98 -2.27 -18.78
CA GLN A 132 17.90 -3.65 -18.25
C GLN A 132 16.59 -3.94 -17.53
N ILE A 133 15.79 -2.90 -17.21
CA ILE A 133 14.49 -3.05 -16.55
C ILE A 133 13.40 -3.12 -17.62
N PRO A 134 12.59 -4.20 -17.65
CA PRO A 134 11.52 -4.33 -18.63
C PRO A 134 10.52 -3.18 -18.51
N PHE A 135 10.14 -2.58 -19.64
CA PHE A 135 9.13 -1.53 -19.69
C PHE A 135 7.88 -2.02 -20.43
N PRO A 136 6.66 -1.82 -19.87
CA PRO A 136 6.35 -1.17 -18.60
C PRO A 136 6.38 -2.10 -17.37
N ASP A 137 6.48 -3.42 -17.50
CA ASP A 137 6.29 -4.42 -16.43
C ASP A 137 7.20 -4.22 -15.22
N GLY A 138 8.43 -3.75 -15.44
CA GLY A 138 9.39 -3.45 -14.38
C GLY A 138 9.17 -2.11 -13.66
N TRP A 139 8.13 -1.34 -14.05
CA TRP A 139 7.88 -0.01 -13.51
C TRP A 139 7.26 -0.06 -12.11
N LYS A 140 7.96 0.42 -11.10
CA LYS A 140 7.52 0.54 -9.69
C LYS A 140 7.20 1.97 -9.30
N ALA A 141 7.92 2.93 -9.87
CA ALA A 141 7.89 4.35 -9.52
C ALA A 141 6.55 5.03 -9.85
N ASP A 142 6.39 6.27 -9.42
CA ASP A 142 5.44 7.19 -10.03
C ASP A 142 5.85 7.56 -11.48
N LEU A 143 5.03 8.32 -12.19
CA LEU A 143 5.38 8.69 -13.58
C LEU A 143 6.41 9.84 -13.68
N GLN A 144 6.90 10.37 -12.57
CA GLN A 144 8.07 11.24 -12.50
C GLN A 144 9.37 10.43 -12.30
N GLY A 145 9.25 9.11 -12.18
CA GLY A 145 10.37 8.18 -12.02
C GLY A 145 10.94 8.17 -10.60
N VAL A 146 10.12 8.46 -9.60
CA VAL A 146 10.48 8.43 -8.17
C VAL A 146 9.79 7.25 -7.50
N ASP A 147 10.52 6.45 -6.75
CA ASP A 147 9.97 5.34 -5.97
C ASP A 147 9.26 5.90 -4.72
N LEU A 148 7.93 5.79 -4.69
CA LEU A 148 7.10 6.36 -3.63
C LEU A 148 7.39 5.76 -2.26
N ASN A 149 7.79 4.49 -2.19
CA ASN A 149 8.16 3.85 -0.92
C ASN A 149 9.61 4.14 -0.50
N LEU A 150 10.26 5.12 -1.14
CA LEU A 150 11.54 5.71 -0.76
C LEU A 150 11.43 7.23 -0.50
N GLN A 151 10.21 7.71 -0.27
CA GLN A 151 9.95 9.14 -0.10
C GLN A 151 9.74 9.60 1.34
N TYR A 152 9.75 8.67 2.32
CA TYR A 152 9.47 9.01 3.71
C TYR A 152 10.76 9.35 4.50
N PRO A 153 10.71 10.29 5.49
CA PRO A 153 11.91 10.78 6.18
C PRO A 153 12.42 9.82 7.26
N ALA A 154 12.44 8.52 7.00
CA ALA A 154 12.96 7.48 7.88
C ALA A 154 14.31 6.95 7.38
N GLY A 155 15.39 7.67 7.70
CA GLY A 155 16.72 7.32 7.19
C GLY A 155 16.88 7.54 5.68
N TRP A 156 16.25 8.57 5.13
CA TRP A 156 16.25 8.85 3.68
C TRP A 156 17.66 9.02 3.10
N LEU A 157 18.59 9.64 3.84
CA LEU A 157 19.99 9.77 3.38
C LEU A 157 20.67 8.40 3.23
N GLN A 158 20.39 7.46 4.14
CA GLN A 158 20.89 6.09 4.05
C GLN A 158 20.30 5.37 2.84
N ALA A 159 18.97 5.51 2.62
CA ALA A 159 18.33 4.96 1.41
C ALA A 159 19.00 5.48 0.15
N ARG A 160 19.25 6.81 0.09
CA ARG A 160 19.92 7.45 -1.05
C ARG A 160 21.32 6.89 -1.29
N GLU A 161 22.14 6.77 -0.27
CA GLU A 161 23.49 6.21 -0.37
C GLU A 161 23.45 4.77 -0.90
N ILE A 162 22.56 3.93 -0.37
CA ILE A 162 22.38 2.54 -0.81
C ILE A 162 21.96 2.49 -2.28
N LYS A 163 20.88 3.21 -2.64
CA LYS A 163 20.33 3.17 -4.00
C LYS A 163 21.28 3.75 -5.03
N PHE A 164 22.01 4.81 -4.67
CA PHE A 164 23.03 5.41 -5.54
C PHE A 164 24.22 4.45 -5.75
N SER A 165 24.64 3.72 -4.72
CA SER A 165 25.70 2.69 -4.86
C SER A 165 25.26 1.52 -5.77
N GLN A 166 23.96 1.27 -5.87
CA GLN A 166 23.35 0.29 -6.76
C GLN A 166 23.12 0.83 -8.19
N GLY A 167 23.43 2.10 -8.44
CA GLY A 167 23.30 2.75 -9.75
C GLY A 167 21.99 3.52 -9.98
N PHE A 168 21.05 3.54 -9.04
CA PHE A 168 19.77 4.26 -9.15
C PHE A 168 19.93 5.74 -8.79
N THR A 169 20.63 6.49 -9.64
CA THR A 169 21.03 7.90 -9.39
C THR A 169 20.13 8.94 -10.08
N ARG A 170 19.19 8.50 -10.91
CA ARG A 170 18.33 9.35 -11.76
C ARG A 170 16.89 8.85 -11.72
N PRO A 171 15.90 9.70 -12.06
CA PRO A 171 14.55 9.26 -12.28
C PRO A 171 14.47 8.08 -13.26
N GLY A 172 13.63 7.09 -12.93
CA GLY A 172 13.51 5.88 -13.72
C GLY A 172 12.46 4.92 -13.19
N PRO A 173 12.44 3.67 -13.68
CA PRO A 173 11.38 2.72 -13.37
C PRO A 173 11.27 2.35 -11.90
N ARG A 174 12.35 2.46 -11.11
CA ARG A 174 12.36 2.01 -9.72
C ARG A 174 13.59 2.52 -8.96
N ASP A 175 13.53 2.44 -7.65
CA ASP A 175 14.65 2.61 -6.71
C ASP A 175 15.29 4.01 -6.70
N TYR A 176 14.76 4.99 -7.45
CA TYR A 176 15.22 6.37 -7.33
C TYR A 176 14.47 7.07 -6.20
N VAL A 177 15.24 7.55 -5.21
CA VAL A 177 14.70 8.11 -3.96
C VAL A 177 14.14 9.54 -4.10
N GLY A 178 14.28 10.18 -5.29
CA GLY A 178 13.93 11.58 -5.47
C GLY A 178 15.07 12.54 -5.06
N ARG A 179 14.76 13.83 -5.00
CA ARG A 179 15.72 14.90 -4.63
C ARG A 179 15.75 15.16 -3.13
N ALA A 180 14.63 14.93 -2.46
CA ALA A 180 14.44 15.04 -1.02
C ALA A 180 13.27 14.10 -0.63
N PRO A 181 13.08 13.80 0.68
CA PRO A 181 11.88 13.11 1.12
C PRO A 181 10.63 13.98 0.90
N LEU A 182 9.48 13.35 0.77
CA LEU A 182 8.17 14.02 0.64
C LEU A 182 8.11 15.06 -0.49
N THR A 183 8.70 14.74 -1.64
CA THR A 183 8.61 15.60 -2.84
C THR A 183 7.51 15.19 -3.79
N GLN A 184 6.98 13.98 -3.64
CA GLN A 184 5.89 13.45 -4.45
C GLN A 184 4.56 13.67 -3.74
N VAL A 185 3.56 14.15 -4.49
CA VAL A 185 2.24 14.50 -3.94
C VAL A 185 1.54 13.32 -3.29
N GLU A 186 1.76 12.12 -3.81
CA GLU A 186 1.24 10.87 -3.26
C GLU A 186 1.81 10.56 -1.86
N ALA A 187 3.13 10.75 -1.70
CA ALA A 187 3.78 10.54 -0.41
C ALA A 187 3.40 11.61 0.62
N GLN A 188 3.26 12.88 0.18
CA GLN A 188 2.76 13.97 1.03
C GLN A 188 1.33 13.67 1.50
N ALA A 189 0.45 13.27 0.58
CA ALA A 189 -0.94 12.95 0.92
C ALA A 189 -1.06 11.77 1.91
N MET A 190 -0.21 10.76 1.77
CA MET A 190 -0.17 9.64 2.72
C MET A 190 0.34 10.07 4.10
N GLU A 191 1.33 10.97 4.15
CA GLU A 191 1.85 11.52 5.39
C GLU A 191 0.78 12.38 6.09
N GLU A 192 0.18 13.36 5.39
CA GLU A 192 -0.88 14.22 5.91
C GLU A 192 -2.11 13.41 6.37
N LEU A 193 -2.53 12.39 5.60
CA LEU A 193 -3.60 11.49 5.99
C LEU A 193 -3.26 10.73 7.27
N THR A 194 -2.05 10.22 7.38
CA THR A 194 -1.61 9.44 8.54
C THR A 194 -1.59 10.32 9.80
N ASP A 195 -1.06 11.53 9.71
CA ASP A 195 -1.05 12.49 10.81
C ASP A 195 -2.47 12.88 11.25
N GLY A 196 -3.34 13.19 10.29
CA GLY A 196 -4.73 13.59 10.58
C GLY A 196 -5.62 12.46 11.06
N PHE A 197 -5.45 11.26 10.52
CA PHE A 197 -6.22 10.08 10.93
C PHE A 197 -5.74 9.51 12.27
N ASP A 198 -4.45 9.65 12.59
CA ASP A 198 -3.80 9.16 13.83
C ASP A 198 -4.03 7.66 14.09
N PRO A 199 -3.61 6.75 13.17
CA PRO A 199 -3.86 5.33 13.28
C PRO A 199 -3.05 4.68 14.41
N GLN A 200 -3.61 3.64 15.02
CA GLN A 200 -2.89 2.80 15.99
C GLN A 200 -2.04 1.73 15.29
N VAL A 201 -2.41 1.35 14.08
CA VAL A 201 -1.68 0.37 13.27
C VAL A 201 -1.73 0.80 11.81
N VAL A 202 -0.62 0.66 11.10
CA VAL A 202 -0.59 0.77 9.65
C VAL A 202 -0.13 -0.53 9.00
N VAL A 203 -0.73 -0.88 7.85
CA VAL A 203 -0.28 -1.99 7.01
C VAL A 203 -0.21 -1.53 5.56
N ALA A 204 0.98 -1.61 4.97
CA ALA A 204 1.21 -1.37 3.56
C ALA A 204 1.34 -2.72 2.81
N PHE A 205 0.47 -2.95 1.84
CA PHE A 205 0.50 -4.15 1.02
C PHE A 205 1.37 -3.94 -0.21
N HIS A 206 2.32 -4.84 -0.37
CA HIS A 206 3.29 -4.95 -1.44
C HIS A 206 3.30 -6.35 -2.05
N SER A 207 4.09 -6.59 -3.05
CA SER A 207 4.44 -7.90 -3.58
C SER A 207 5.91 -7.89 -4.01
N GLN A 208 6.65 -8.98 -3.81
CA GLN A 208 6.24 -10.36 -3.57
C GLN A 208 7.15 -11.01 -2.49
N GLY A 209 6.73 -12.17 -1.95
CA GLY A 209 7.61 -12.94 -1.06
C GLY A 209 6.87 -13.77 0.00
N GLU A 210 5.56 -13.55 0.23
CA GLU A 210 4.79 -14.13 1.34
C GLU A 210 5.45 -13.89 2.70
N VAL A 211 5.83 -12.63 2.93
CA VAL A 211 6.54 -12.18 4.13
C VAL A 211 5.91 -10.94 4.72
N ILE A 212 5.98 -10.81 6.05
CA ILE A 212 5.53 -9.66 6.82
C ILE A 212 6.75 -9.02 7.47
N TYR A 213 7.08 -7.81 7.08
CA TYR A 213 8.11 -6.99 7.72
C TYR A 213 7.48 -6.09 8.77
N TRP A 214 8.02 -6.09 10.01
CA TRP A 214 7.39 -5.50 11.17
C TRP A 214 8.26 -4.52 11.97
N GLN A 215 9.56 -4.45 11.69
CA GLN A 215 10.55 -3.73 12.48
C GLN A 215 11.20 -2.61 11.66
N PHE A 216 11.66 -1.57 12.34
CA PHE A 216 12.55 -0.56 11.79
C PHE A 216 13.65 -0.23 12.78
N ARG A 217 14.92 -0.50 12.41
CA ARG A 217 16.10 -0.34 13.28
C ARG A 217 15.87 -1.03 14.64
N ASP A 218 16.47 -0.47 15.69
CA ASP A 218 16.33 -0.95 17.06
C ASP A 218 15.16 -0.28 17.80
N ILE A 219 14.12 0.16 17.04
CA ILE A 219 12.94 0.78 17.65
C ILE A 219 12.02 -0.31 18.18
N GLU A 220 11.92 -0.40 19.50
CA GLU A 220 10.96 -1.28 20.15
C GLU A 220 9.58 -0.64 20.15
N VAL A 221 8.59 -1.39 19.65
CA VAL A 221 7.18 -1.00 19.64
C VAL A 221 6.39 -2.06 20.41
N PRO A 222 5.78 -1.71 21.56
CA PRO A 222 5.01 -2.66 22.34
C PRO A 222 3.91 -3.34 21.51
N GLY A 223 3.81 -4.66 21.62
CA GLY A 223 2.78 -5.46 20.93
C GLY A 223 3.01 -5.68 19.43
N ALA A 224 3.94 -4.95 18.76
CA ALA A 224 4.14 -5.09 17.32
C ALA A 224 4.55 -6.50 16.92
N ARG A 225 5.48 -7.13 17.65
CA ARG A 225 5.90 -8.50 17.36
C ARG A 225 4.75 -9.49 17.55
N ALA A 226 4.00 -9.39 18.65
CA ALA A 226 2.89 -10.30 18.93
C ALA A 226 1.78 -10.22 17.88
N LEU A 227 1.42 -9.00 17.43
CA LEU A 227 0.47 -8.82 16.35
C LEU A 227 1.03 -9.37 15.02
N GLY A 228 2.31 -9.13 14.72
CA GLY A 228 2.97 -9.70 13.54
C GLY A 228 3.00 -11.23 13.54
N GLU A 229 3.24 -11.87 14.68
CA GLU A 229 3.19 -13.33 14.83
C GLU A 229 1.77 -13.88 14.61
N ALA A 230 0.75 -13.18 15.11
CA ALA A 230 -0.64 -13.54 14.87
C ALA A 230 -1.03 -13.37 13.38
N MET A 231 -0.59 -12.29 12.73
CA MET A 231 -0.77 -12.09 11.29
C MET A 231 -0.09 -13.20 10.48
N ALA A 232 1.13 -13.60 10.86
CA ALA A 232 1.88 -14.68 10.23
C ALA A 232 1.17 -16.04 10.40
N GLN A 233 0.66 -16.31 11.59
CA GLN A 233 -0.12 -17.51 11.84
C GLN A 233 -1.41 -17.56 11.02
N ALA A 234 -2.12 -16.43 10.89
CA ALA A 234 -3.38 -16.35 10.16
C ALA A 234 -3.20 -16.51 8.64
N SER A 235 -2.11 -15.96 8.09
CA SER A 235 -1.84 -15.97 6.65
C SER A 235 -0.98 -17.14 6.17
N GLY A 236 -0.18 -17.73 7.05
CA GLY A 236 0.90 -18.65 6.69
C GLY A 236 2.16 -17.94 6.16
N TYR A 237 2.21 -16.61 6.19
CA TYR A 237 3.37 -15.83 5.75
C TYR A 237 4.49 -15.82 6.81
N LEU A 238 5.71 -15.57 6.37
CA LEU A 238 6.86 -15.48 7.28
C LEU A 238 6.91 -14.10 7.94
N LEU A 239 6.97 -14.04 9.26
CA LEU A 239 7.35 -12.81 9.96
C LEU A 239 8.88 -12.63 9.91
N SER A 240 9.36 -11.50 9.40
CA SER A 240 10.79 -11.25 9.22
C SER A 240 11.15 -9.78 9.43
N GLU A 241 12.44 -9.54 9.65
CA GLU A 241 13.03 -8.21 9.62
C GLU A 241 13.28 -7.79 8.17
N THR A 242 13.13 -6.49 7.88
CA THR A 242 13.41 -5.97 6.54
C THR A 242 14.91 -6.08 6.23
N PRO A 243 15.32 -6.62 5.06
CA PRO A 243 16.71 -6.62 4.67
C PRO A 243 17.34 -5.23 4.67
N TYR A 244 18.56 -5.07 5.17
CA TYR A 244 19.22 -3.79 5.34
C TYR A 244 19.14 -2.85 4.12
N ASN A 245 19.35 -3.39 2.92
CA ASN A 245 19.31 -2.61 1.68
C ASN A 245 17.91 -2.10 1.28
N SER A 246 16.87 -2.52 2.01
CA SER A 246 15.47 -2.14 1.79
C SER A 246 14.82 -1.55 3.04
N SER A 247 15.62 -1.29 4.10
CA SER A 247 15.13 -0.90 5.44
C SER A 247 15.07 0.59 5.68
N PHE A 248 14.99 1.43 4.65
CA PHE A 248 15.02 2.89 4.84
C PHE A 248 14.07 3.59 3.89
N ALA A 249 13.55 4.73 4.37
CA ALA A 249 12.68 5.64 3.66
C ALA A 249 11.32 5.06 3.22
N GLY A 250 10.94 3.88 3.71
CA GLY A 250 9.62 3.29 3.50
C GLY A 250 8.53 3.91 4.38
N TYR A 251 7.27 3.81 3.95
CA TYR A 251 6.11 4.29 4.69
C TYR A 251 6.00 3.66 6.10
N LYS A 252 6.11 2.33 6.18
CA LYS A 252 6.12 1.60 7.45
C LYS A 252 7.26 2.09 8.36
N ASP A 253 8.45 2.31 7.80
CA ASP A 253 9.64 2.69 8.57
C ASP A 253 9.47 4.08 9.19
N TRP A 254 8.91 5.01 8.42
CA TRP A 254 8.56 6.34 8.89
C TRP A 254 7.49 6.28 9.99
N PHE A 255 6.43 5.51 9.78
CA PHE A 255 5.38 5.38 10.78
C PHE A 255 5.91 4.83 12.12
N ILE A 256 6.73 3.79 12.08
CA ILE A 256 7.35 3.24 13.29
C ILE A 256 8.26 4.28 13.96
N GLN A 257 9.04 5.04 13.17
CA GLN A 257 9.95 6.06 13.70
C GLN A 257 9.20 7.20 14.39
N GLU A 258 8.17 7.74 13.76
CA GLU A 258 7.47 8.94 14.24
C GLU A 258 6.43 8.62 15.32
N PHE A 259 5.60 7.61 15.09
CA PHE A 259 4.47 7.30 15.98
C PHE A 259 4.79 6.30 17.07
N ARG A 260 5.87 5.53 16.95
CA ARG A 260 6.21 4.45 17.90
C ARG A 260 5.07 3.43 18.05
N ARG A 261 4.35 3.17 16.97
CA ARG A 261 3.21 2.26 16.88
C ARG A 261 3.48 1.16 15.87
N PRO A 262 2.72 0.03 15.93
CA PRO A 262 2.89 -1.10 15.01
C PRO A 262 2.67 -0.71 13.55
N GLY A 263 3.68 -0.93 12.72
CA GLY A 263 3.64 -0.74 11.27
C GLY A 263 4.16 -1.98 10.55
N TYR A 264 3.48 -2.38 9.49
CA TYR A 264 3.82 -3.58 8.74
C TYR A 264 3.89 -3.33 7.24
N THR A 265 4.80 -4.03 6.58
CA THR A 265 4.77 -4.25 5.13
C THR A 265 4.44 -5.72 4.90
N VAL A 266 3.40 -5.99 4.13
CA VAL A 266 2.97 -7.35 3.76
C VAL A 266 3.28 -7.58 2.29
N GLU A 267 4.22 -8.46 1.99
CA GLU A 267 4.63 -8.85 0.64
C GLU A 267 3.83 -10.08 0.20
N VAL A 268 2.81 -9.88 -0.64
CA VAL A 268 1.91 -10.97 -1.04
C VAL A 268 2.43 -11.75 -2.24
N GLY A 269 2.05 -13.03 -2.34
CA GLY A 269 2.32 -13.88 -3.49
C GLY A 269 3.79 -14.17 -3.77
N LYS A 270 4.08 -14.86 -4.87
CA LYS A 270 5.44 -15.29 -5.25
C LYS A 270 5.71 -15.12 -6.73
N GLY A 271 6.97 -14.92 -7.08
CA GLY A 271 7.44 -14.87 -8.46
C GLY A 271 8.02 -13.53 -8.86
N GLN A 272 7.64 -13.00 -10.00
CA GLN A 272 8.12 -11.73 -10.55
C GLN A 272 6.92 -10.78 -10.76
N ASN A 273 7.07 -9.53 -10.31
CA ASN A 273 6.06 -8.49 -10.55
C ASN A 273 6.08 -8.01 -12.02
N PRO A 274 4.91 -7.68 -12.57
CA PRO A 274 3.58 -7.81 -11.94
C PRO A 274 3.18 -9.27 -11.78
N LEU A 275 2.64 -9.60 -10.59
CA LEU A 275 2.15 -10.96 -10.35
C LEU A 275 0.94 -11.25 -11.25
N PRO A 276 0.85 -12.46 -11.84
CA PRO A 276 -0.28 -12.83 -12.66
C PRO A 276 -1.57 -12.88 -11.83
N ILE A 277 -2.68 -12.44 -12.43
CA ILE A 277 -3.99 -12.34 -11.75
C ILE A 277 -4.48 -13.70 -11.21
N GLU A 278 -4.04 -14.78 -11.80
CA GLU A 278 -4.36 -16.16 -11.40
C GLU A 278 -3.88 -16.49 -9.99
N GLN A 279 -2.91 -15.73 -9.43
CA GLN A 279 -2.50 -15.88 -8.03
C GLN A 279 -3.48 -15.21 -7.06
N PHE A 280 -4.37 -14.33 -7.52
CA PHE A 280 -5.25 -13.57 -6.63
C PHE A 280 -6.07 -14.44 -5.65
N PRO A 281 -6.69 -15.57 -6.07
CA PRO A 281 -7.47 -16.39 -5.14
C PRO A 281 -6.65 -16.95 -3.98
N GLU A 282 -5.39 -17.31 -4.21
CA GLU A 282 -4.50 -17.82 -3.19
C GLU A 282 -3.99 -16.70 -2.28
N ILE A 283 -3.57 -15.58 -2.87
CA ILE A 283 -3.17 -14.36 -2.15
C ILE A 283 -4.31 -13.90 -1.24
N TYR A 284 -5.52 -13.79 -1.76
CA TYR A 284 -6.67 -13.32 -0.99
C TYR A 284 -7.04 -14.25 0.16
N ARG A 285 -6.95 -15.57 -0.07
CA ARG A 285 -7.19 -16.59 0.98
C ARG A 285 -6.23 -16.44 2.16
N ALA A 286 -4.99 -16.04 1.92
CA ALA A 286 -4.00 -15.76 2.96
C ALA A 286 -4.23 -14.38 3.61
N CYS A 287 -4.56 -13.36 2.81
CA CYS A 287 -4.66 -11.99 3.29
C CYS A 287 -5.96 -11.69 4.05
N ALA A 288 -7.08 -12.34 3.75
CA ALA A 288 -8.35 -12.07 4.42
C ALA A 288 -8.30 -12.34 5.94
N PRO A 289 -7.83 -13.51 6.43
CA PRO A 289 -7.68 -13.74 7.86
C PRO A 289 -6.58 -12.89 8.51
N LEU A 290 -5.52 -12.52 7.76
CA LEU A 290 -4.51 -11.57 8.22
C LEU A 290 -5.15 -10.20 8.48
N LEU A 291 -5.98 -9.70 7.57
CA LEU A 291 -6.68 -8.43 7.71
C LEU A 291 -7.67 -8.45 8.87
N ASP A 292 -8.42 -9.54 9.07
CA ASP A 292 -9.26 -9.70 10.25
C ASP A 292 -8.44 -9.64 11.55
N THR A 293 -7.26 -10.27 11.56
CA THR A 293 -6.32 -10.22 12.71
C THR A 293 -5.85 -8.79 13.00
N VAL A 294 -5.52 -8.01 11.97
CA VAL A 294 -5.12 -6.60 12.14
C VAL A 294 -6.27 -5.76 12.66
N ILE A 295 -7.46 -5.93 12.09
CA ILE A 295 -8.62 -5.09 12.36
C ILE A 295 -9.20 -5.36 13.74
N PHE A 296 -9.38 -6.61 14.12
CA PHE A 296 -9.98 -6.96 15.40
C PHE A 296 -8.94 -7.16 16.52
N GLY A 297 -7.67 -7.35 16.17
CA GLY A 297 -6.56 -7.52 17.12
C GLY A 297 -6.50 -8.91 17.72
N ILE A 298 -5.37 -9.18 18.39
CA ILE A 298 -5.24 -10.05 19.52
C ILE A 298 -5.55 -9.17 20.72
N ASP A 299 -6.32 -9.62 21.70
CA ASP A 299 -6.79 -8.84 22.86
C ASP A 299 -6.03 -7.53 23.12
N PRO A 300 -6.71 -6.40 23.30
CA PRO A 300 -6.06 -5.11 23.28
C PRO A 300 -4.97 -5.06 24.36
N VAL A 301 -3.70 -4.95 23.94
CA VAL A 301 -2.69 -4.40 24.82
C VAL A 301 -3.15 -2.95 25.05
N PRO A 302 -3.44 -2.53 26.30
CA PRO A 302 -3.80 -1.15 26.56
C PRO A 302 -2.66 -0.27 26.07
N PHE A 303 -2.92 0.58 25.10
CA PHE A 303 -2.04 1.69 24.80
C PHE A 303 -2.28 2.73 25.89
N ASP A 304 -1.47 2.68 26.94
CA ASP A 304 -1.36 3.77 27.89
C ASP A 304 -0.79 4.97 27.13
N GLY A 305 -1.66 6.00 26.94
CA GLY A 305 -1.36 7.25 26.23
C GLY A 305 -0.34 8.13 26.95
#